data_f604ce3c1a8801cbec2ee36eda1f4387
#
_entry.id   f604ce3c1a8801cbec2ee36eda1f4387
#
_cell.length_a   1.000
_cell.length_b   1.000
_cell.length_c   1.000
_cell.angle_alpha   90.00
_cell.angle_beta   90.00
_cell.angle_gamma   90.00
#
_symmetry.space_group_name_H-M   'P 1'
#
loop_
_entity.id
_entity.type
_entity.pdbx_description
1 polymer ?
#
loop_
_entity_poly.entity_id
_entity_poly.type
_entity_poly.pdbx_seq_one_letter_code
_entity_poly.pdbx_strand_id
1 'polypeptide(L)'
;MLQSRTGVLSFVVLTALALPGAASADDTIVRRFGGGNSPDAVGISDASEDVELIGPQALTTDSEGNLFLLDQLNQRIVRFNPKQPTEDPSIFEMPATVQPNDLVVRRDEILVWDQGIRTLKPSGDQTSTRGIGGSVVKLEEVSSRGTDDLFATSAFAQMGSQPPGNKSELLDQNTRAIVITQGRKPTRQYVASRGRGSVIANITPEKGDNSVLVEVRTMDDNQTVAQIHLGVHDRLGAVEFLEIDNNDHLYVLVENIPQNARGAVTFVARFSLKGELEGVYDLPLENTPITRRFVAISGDGEVYFLRTAQTGVDVVGVGFRPLRNAKIIDVRPHIQSATPSWDNFTAIAAVRPSNRQQVIETAFAFEGVQWLLTAQNYGPDPDTPCSGFSRIRRPWYLEGKVGQQVRGVPYCWGCHGSLDNFQAQMQRGVKAGNVCTHNEPRSDVAGVDCSAFVSATWGLSVHYTTAAIPAIAKPVGDPWQLRPGDALNKPGSHVMLFLRFTPDRKAEVMESSTGGCNGRVCRNVYPLAALLARGYQPVRFRAFADDTTVVAESAYASERPETVEKPEKETTTGHATKRKKKARR
;
A
#
# COMPACT_ATOMS: atom_id res chain seq x y z
N MET A 1 -44.52 63.31 36.65
CA MET A 1 -43.11 63.48 36.43
C MET A 1 -42.45 62.12 36.50
N LEU A 2 -42.29 61.43 35.36
CA LEU A 2 -41.55 60.21 35.25
C LEU A 2 -40.44 60.46 34.21
N GLN A 3 -39.20 60.36 34.65
CA GLN A 3 -38.01 60.45 33.78
C GLN A 3 -37.73 59.03 33.26
N SER A 4 -37.73 58.91 31.96
CA SER A 4 -37.23 57.71 31.27
C SER A 4 -35.69 57.76 31.16
N ARG A 5 -35.01 56.74 31.66
CA ARG A 5 -33.58 56.50 31.40
C ARG A 5 -33.44 55.57 30.20
N THR A 6 -32.96 56.12 29.11
CA THR A 6 -32.51 55.38 27.92
C THR A 6 -31.09 54.86 28.19
N GLY A 7 -30.95 53.56 28.32
CA GLY A 7 -29.65 52.89 28.39
C GLY A 7 -29.13 52.62 26.97
N VAL A 8 -27.97 53.16 26.64
CA VAL A 8 -27.22 52.90 25.42
C VAL A 8 -26.45 51.61 25.61
N LEU A 9 -26.83 50.55 24.88
CA LEU A 9 -26.03 49.31 24.76
C LEU A 9 -24.90 49.56 23.75
N SER A 10 -23.67 49.66 24.23
CA SER A 10 -22.48 49.66 23.40
C SER A 10 -22.17 48.22 22.99
N PHE A 11 -22.39 47.88 21.70
CA PHE A 11 -21.87 46.68 21.10
C PHE A 11 -20.36 46.83 20.85
N VAL A 12 -19.55 46.10 21.60
CA VAL A 12 -18.14 45.91 21.27
C VAL A 12 -18.07 44.84 20.20
N VAL A 13 -17.86 45.24 18.96
CA VAL A 13 -17.52 44.33 17.85
C VAL A 13 -16.06 43.91 18.05
N LEU A 14 -15.83 42.73 18.60
CA LEU A 14 -14.52 42.08 18.55
C LEU A 14 -14.26 41.65 17.10
N THR A 15 -13.56 42.48 16.35
CA THR A 15 -12.91 42.08 15.11
C THR A 15 -11.80 41.09 15.48
N ALA A 16 -12.07 39.78 15.29
CA ALA A 16 -11.04 38.77 15.29
C ALA A 16 -10.08 39.10 14.12
N LEU A 17 -8.93 39.66 14.46
CA LEU A 17 -7.79 39.70 13.54
C LEU A 17 -7.44 38.26 13.19
N ALA A 18 -7.85 37.80 12.01
CA ALA A 18 -7.33 36.60 11.40
C ALA A 18 -5.81 36.81 11.24
N LEU A 19 -5.03 36.09 12.03
CA LEU A 19 -3.60 36.00 11.81
C LEU A 19 -3.45 35.46 10.37
N PRO A 20 -2.60 36.08 9.54
CA PRO A 20 -2.33 35.56 8.21
C PRO A 20 -1.86 34.11 8.38
N GLY A 21 -2.59 33.14 7.79
CA GLY A 21 -2.17 31.76 7.75
C GLY A 21 -0.75 31.73 7.22
N ALA A 22 0.12 30.96 7.89
CA ALA A 22 1.47 30.73 7.40
C ALA A 22 1.35 30.28 5.93
N ALA A 23 1.97 31.03 5.01
CA ALA A 23 1.99 30.67 3.61
C ALA A 23 2.56 29.26 3.49
N SER A 24 1.83 28.36 2.84
CA SER A 24 2.38 27.08 2.39
C SER A 24 3.56 27.41 1.48
N ALA A 25 4.72 26.82 1.71
CA ALA A 25 5.78 26.87 0.72
C ALA A 25 5.25 26.20 -0.54
N ASP A 26 5.42 26.85 -1.70
CA ASP A 26 4.91 26.31 -2.97
C ASP A 26 5.65 25.02 -3.32
N ASP A 27 4.90 24.00 -3.76
CA ASP A 27 5.46 22.79 -4.34
C ASP A 27 6.26 23.14 -5.61
N THR A 28 7.39 22.50 -5.81
CA THR A 28 8.26 22.73 -6.97
C THR A 28 8.44 21.45 -7.78
N ILE A 29 8.29 21.53 -9.11
CA ILE A 29 8.64 20.40 -9.97
C ILE A 29 10.16 20.37 -10.12
N VAL A 30 10.80 19.37 -9.50
CA VAL A 30 12.25 19.22 -9.57
C VAL A 30 12.70 18.49 -10.84
N ARG A 31 11.84 17.60 -11.38
CA ARG A 31 12.07 16.96 -12.68
C ARG A 31 10.76 16.51 -13.31
N ARG A 32 10.71 16.60 -14.62
CA ARG A 32 9.60 16.10 -15.45
C ARG A 32 10.11 15.06 -16.42
N PHE A 33 9.41 13.92 -16.51
CA PHE A 33 9.63 12.88 -17.50
C PHE A 33 8.39 12.79 -18.39
N GLY A 34 8.59 12.78 -19.70
CA GLY A 34 7.52 12.46 -20.67
C GLY A 34 7.14 10.97 -20.62
N GLY A 35 6.02 10.61 -21.22
CA GLY A 35 5.67 9.21 -21.46
C GLY A 35 6.51 8.61 -22.59
N GLY A 36 7.08 7.42 -22.40
CA GLY A 36 7.88 6.73 -23.42
C GLY A 36 9.03 5.91 -22.87
N ASN A 37 9.97 5.54 -23.73
CA ASN A 37 11.11 4.69 -23.39
C ASN A 37 12.48 5.36 -23.55
N SER A 38 12.54 6.63 -23.98
CA SER A 38 13.79 7.38 -24.05
C SER A 38 14.37 7.62 -22.64
N PRO A 39 15.67 7.97 -22.49
CA PRO A 39 16.28 8.18 -21.19
C PRO A 39 15.61 9.26 -20.32
N ASP A 40 15.02 10.27 -20.95
CA ASP A 40 14.31 11.40 -20.35
C ASP A 40 12.79 11.18 -20.25
N ALA A 41 12.32 9.98 -20.56
CA ALA A 41 10.91 9.58 -20.47
C ALA A 41 10.75 8.41 -19.48
N VAL A 42 9.51 8.04 -19.18
CA VAL A 42 9.16 6.87 -18.36
C VAL A 42 7.96 6.15 -18.94
N GLY A 43 7.84 4.88 -18.64
CA GLY A 43 6.73 4.06 -19.08
C GLY A 43 5.41 4.54 -18.43
N ILE A 44 4.44 4.87 -19.27
CA ILE A 44 3.08 5.22 -18.87
C ILE A 44 2.14 4.31 -19.67
N SER A 45 1.22 3.65 -18.98
CA SER A 45 0.12 2.95 -19.65
C SER A 45 -1.03 3.92 -19.92
N ASP A 46 -1.83 3.62 -20.94
CA ASP A 46 -3.06 4.36 -21.15
C ASP A 46 -4.10 3.97 -20.08
N ALA A 47 -4.76 4.98 -19.51
CA ALA A 47 -5.98 4.75 -18.75
C ALA A 47 -7.14 4.45 -19.70
N SER A 48 -7.97 3.49 -19.36
CA SER A 48 -9.19 3.18 -20.10
C SER A 48 -10.29 2.75 -19.13
N GLU A 49 -11.48 2.42 -19.63
CA GLU A 49 -12.54 1.89 -18.79
C GLU A 49 -12.05 0.63 -18.05
N ASP A 50 -12.26 0.60 -16.73
CA ASP A 50 -11.81 -0.47 -15.82
C ASP A 50 -10.28 -0.68 -15.77
N VAL A 51 -9.50 0.34 -16.15
CA VAL A 51 -8.04 0.31 -16.05
C VAL A 51 -7.53 1.62 -15.47
N GLU A 52 -6.84 1.52 -14.35
CA GLU A 52 -6.15 2.65 -13.79
C GLU A 52 -4.86 2.97 -14.58
N LEU A 53 -4.57 4.25 -14.71
CA LEU A 53 -3.30 4.71 -15.25
C LEU A 53 -2.13 4.09 -14.46
N ILE A 54 -1.17 3.51 -15.16
CA ILE A 54 0.05 2.97 -14.56
C ILE A 54 1.21 3.86 -14.96
N GLY A 55 2.02 4.21 -13.99
CA GLY A 55 3.31 4.83 -14.16
C GLY A 55 4.34 4.17 -13.25
N PRO A 56 5.49 4.80 -13.04
CA PRO A 56 6.51 4.34 -12.13
C PRO A 56 5.96 4.02 -10.74
N GLN A 57 6.39 2.90 -10.16
CA GLN A 57 5.78 2.36 -8.93
C GLN A 57 6.52 2.71 -7.65
N ALA A 58 7.75 3.18 -7.74
CA ALA A 58 8.50 3.56 -6.55
C ALA A 58 9.46 4.73 -6.80
N LEU A 59 9.60 5.57 -5.78
CA LEU A 59 10.60 6.63 -5.67
C LEU A 59 11.36 6.44 -4.38
N THR A 60 12.69 6.44 -4.43
CA THR A 60 13.56 6.35 -3.25
C THR A 60 14.82 7.18 -3.43
N THR A 61 15.62 7.33 -2.38
CA THR A 61 16.89 8.08 -2.43
C THR A 61 18.05 7.23 -1.96
N ASP A 62 19.25 7.51 -2.47
CA ASP A 62 20.50 7.01 -1.90
C ASP A 62 21.05 7.93 -0.79
N SER A 63 22.20 7.57 -0.23
CA SER A 63 22.88 8.37 0.79
C SER A 63 23.44 9.70 0.29
N GLU A 64 23.62 9.84 -1.02
CA GLU A 64 24.11 11.06 -1.68
C GLU A 64 22.96 12.03 -2.03
N GLY A 65 21.71 11.62 -1.83
CA GLY A 65 20.51 12.40 -2.14
C GLY A 65 20.05 12.29 -3.59
N ASN A 66 20.63 11.38 -4.40
CA ASN A 66 20.08 11.08 -5.72
C ASN A 66 18.75 10.35 -5.58
N LEU A 67 17.85 10.62 -6.51
CA LEU A 67 16.56 9.97 -6.63
C LEU A 67 16.63 8.78 -7.58
N PHE A 68 15.98 7.69 -7.18
CA PHE A 68 15.82 6.47 -7.96
C PHE A 68 14.35 6.23 -8.21
N LEU A 69 13.98 6.12 -9.46
CA LEU A 69 12.61 5.91 -9.93
C LEU A 69 12.50 4.53 -10.54
N LEU A 70 11.58 3.71 -10.07
CA LEU A 70 11.28 2.40 -10.64
C LEU A 70 10.35 2.55 -11.84
N ASP A 71 10.93 2.48 -13.03
CA ASP A 71 10.22 2.47 -14.32
C ASP A 71 10.02 1.03 -14.79
N GLN A 72 9.08 0.32 -14.11
CA GLN A 72 8.87 -1.11 -14.35
C GLN A 72 8.31 -1.43 -15.73
N LEU A 73 7.58 -0.50 -16.36
CA LEU A 73 7.06 -0.70 -17.71
C LEU A 73 8.17 -0.74 -18.76
N ASN A 74 9.29 -0.07 -18.50
CA ASN A 74 10.48 -0.08 -19.36
C ASN A 74 11.60 -0.98 -18.79
N GLN A 75 11.32 -1.79 -17.78
CA GLN A 75 12.30 -2.73 -17.20
C GLN A 75 13.60 -2.06 -16.72
N ARG A 76 13.49 -0.88 -16.10
CA ARG A 76 14.65 -0.10 -15.69
C ARG A 76 14.42 0.69 -14.40
N ILE A 77 15.52 1.15 -13.83
CA ILE A 77 15.54 2.14 -12.76
C ILE A 77 16.23 3.40 -13.31
N VAL A 78 15.62 4.56 -13.07
CA VAL A 78 16.14 5.86 -13.51
C VAL A 78 16.72 6.58 -12.31
N ARG A 79 18.03 6.88 -12.30
CA ARG A 79 18.71 7.65 -11.26
C ARG A 79 18.99 9.07 -11.75
N PHE A 80 18.71 10.06 -10.94
CA PHE A 80 19.02 11.45 -11.23
C PHE A 80 19.25 12.27 -9.95
N ASN A 81 19.99 13.37 -10.09
CA ASN A 81 20.21 14.31 -9.01
C ASN A 81 19.13 15.40 -9.02
N PRO A 82 18.31 15.53 -7.97
CA PRO A 82 17.26 16.57 -7.92
C PRO A 82 17.81 18.00 -7.89
N LYS A 83 19.07 18.19 -7.45
CA LYS A 83 19.75 19.49 -7.44
C LYS A 83 20.34 19.86 -8.80
N GLN A 84 20.38 18.92 -9.74
CA GLN A 84 20.90 19.08 -11.11
C GLN A 84 19.87 18.55 -12.13
N PRO A 85 18.68 19.15 -12.20
CA PRO A 85 17.56 18.59 -12.96
C PRO A 85 17.76 18.57 -14.48
N THR A 86 18.74 19.30 -14.99
CA THR A 86 19.09 19.37 -16.40
C THR A 86 20.16 18.35 -16.82
N GLU A 87 20.78 17.66 -15.88
CA GLU A 87 21.70 16.58 -16.19
C GLU A 87 20.95 15.35 -16.69
N ASP A 88 21.55 14.63 -17.63
CA ASP A 88 21.01 13.39 -18.15
C ASP A 88 20.95 12.32 -17.04
N PRO A 89 19.82 11.61 -16.89
CA PRO A 89 19.70 10.57 -15.89
C PRO A 89 20.57 9.36 -16.24
N SER A 90 21.00 8.63 -15.22
CA SER A 90 21.59 7.31 -15.39
C SER A 90 20.48 6.24 -15.43
N ILE A 91 20.60 5.32 -16.37
CA ILE A 91 19.66 4.23 -16.57
C ILE A 91 20.28 2.93 -16.08
N PHE A 92 19.56 2.21 -15.22
CA PHE A 92 19.92 0.88 -14.74
C PHE A 92 18.95 -0.12 -15.34
N GLU A 93 19.40 -0.89 -16.33
CA GLU A 93 18.60 -1.94 -16.97
C GLU A 93 18.50 -3.16 -16.07
N MET A 94 17.28 -3.61 -15.79
CA MET A 94 17.03 -4.79 -14.97
C MET A 94 16.99 -6.06 -15.83
N PRO A 95 17.34 -7.23 -15.24
CA PRO A 95 17.15 -8.51 -15.92
C PRO A 95 15.67 -8.71 -16.28
N ALA A 96 15.38 -9.23 -17.47
CA ALA A 96 14.02 -9.50 -17.93
C ALA A 96 13.23 -10.47 -17.03
N THR A 97 13.95 -11.30 -16.26
CA THR A 97 13.36 -12.23 -15.26
C THR A 97 12.88 -11.56 -13.98
N VAL A 98 13.25 -10.29 -13.75
CA VAL A 98 12.90 -9.53 -12.55
C VAL A 98 11.81 -8.53 -12.90
N GLN A 99 10.62 -8.67 -12.29
CA GLN A 99 9.44 -7.85 -12.55
C GLN A 99 9.00 -7.13 -11.27
N PRO A 100 9.74 -6.09 -10.84
CA PRO A 100 9.51 -5.50 -9.55
C PRO A 100 8.34 -4.52 -9.57
N ASN A 101 7.76 -4.33 -8.39
CA ASN A 101 6.74 -3.32 -8.13
C ASN A 101 7.06 -2.43 -6.92
N ASP A 102 8.21 -2.65 -6.27
CA ASP A 102 8.76 -1.74 -5.25
C ASP A 102 10.30 -1.74 -5.30
N LEU A 103 10.91 -0.65 -4.82
CA LEU A 103 12.32 -0.36 -4.90
C LEU A 103 12.82 0.31 -3.62
N VAL A 104 13.94 -0.16 -3.10
CA VAL A 104 14.70 0.50 -2.04
C VAL A 104 16.18 0.48 -2.41
N VAL A 105 16.85 1.62 -2.24
CA VAL A 105 18.32 1.72 -2.37
C VAL A 105 18.90 1.85 -0.97
N ARG A 106 19.82 0.95 -0.62
CA ARG A 106 20.43 0.93 0.70
C ARG A 106 21.92 0.66 0.59
N ARG A 107 22.72 1.61 1.02
CA ARG A 107 24.18 1.59 0.88
C ARG A 107 24.61 1.23 -0.54
N ASP A 108 25.01 0.78 -1.28
CA ASP A 108 25.27 0.47 -2.68
C ASP A 108 24.44 -0.72 -3.22
N GLU A 109 23.41 -1.15 -2.49
CA GLU A 109 22.55 -2.24 -2.91
C GLU A 109 21.19 -1.74 -3.37
N ILE A 110 20.76 -2.24 -4.52
CA ILE A 110 19.42 -2.03 -5.09
C ILE A 110 18.58 -3.23 -4.70
N LEU A 111 17.61 -3.01 -3.83
CA LEU A 111 16.65 -4.03 -3.40
C LEU A 111 15.33 -3.80 -4.12
N VAL A 112 14.81 -4.83 -4.79
CA VAL A 112 13.52 -4.77 -5.45
C VAL A 112 12.60 -5.86 -4.94
N TRP A 113 11.30 -5.58 -4.96
CA TRP A 113 10.27 -6.55 -4.62
C TRP A 113 9.67 -7.15 -5.89
N ASP A 114 9.92 -8.44 -6.11
CA ASP A 114 9.31 -9.25 -7.16
C ASP A 114 8.97 -10.63 -6.60
N GLN A 115 7.77 -10.77 -6.03
CA GLN A 115 7.33 -12.01 -5.33
C GLN A 115 8.29 -12.44 -4.20
N GLY A 116 9.15 -11.56 -3.77
CA GLY A 116 10.22 -11.72 -2.80
C GLY A 116 11.21 -10.58 -2.94
N ILE A 117 12.19 -10.53 -2.04
CA ILE A 117 13.28 -9.56 -2.12
C ILE A 117 14.35 -10.09 -3.07
N ARG A 118 14.68 -9.29 -4.07
CA ARG A 118 15.83 -9.53 -4.97
C ARG A 118 16.85 -8.42 -4.78
N THR A 119 18.10 -8.79 -4.66
CA THR A 119 19.22 -7.85 -4.61
C THR A 119 19.85 -7.76 -5.99
N LEU A 120 19.92 -6.55 -6.52
CA LEU A 120 20.52 -6.25 -7.81
C LEU A 120 21.82 -5.46 -7.62
N LYS A 121 22.83 -5.76 -8.43
CA LYS A 121 24.09 -5.01 -8.47
C LYS A 121 24.50 -4.73 -9.92
N PRO A 122 25.28 -3.69 -10.16
CA PRO A 122 25.91 -3.49 -11.48
C PRO A 122 26.67 -4.74 -11.89
N SER A 123 26.44 -5.22 -13.13
CA SER A 123 27.19 -6.35 -13.69
C SER A 123 28.65 -5.97 -13.85
N GLY A 124 29.56 -6.95 -13.63
CA GLY A 124 31.00 -6.73 -13.76
C GLY A 124 31.48 -6.31 -15.17
N ASP A 125 30.68 -6.59 -16.18
CA ASP A 125 30.91 -6.14 -17.57
C ASP A 125 30.38 -4.70 -17.77
N GLN A 126 31.03 -3.73 -17.15
CA GLN A 126 30.71 -2.33 -17.38
C GLN A 126 31.16 -1.88 -18.77
N THR A 127 30.39 -2.18 -19.79
CA THR A 127 30.39 -1.37 -21.00
C THR A 127 29.52 -0.15 -20.75
N SER A 128 30.10 0.86 -20.10
CA SER A 128 29.47 2.18 -20.02
C SER A 128 29.48 2.78 -21.44
N THR A 129 28.43 2.49 -22.19
CA THR A 129 28.17 3.24 -23.42
C THR A 129 27.67 4.62 -22.98
N ARG A 130 28.58 5.60 -22.97
CA ARG A 130 28.22 7.01 -22.90
C ARG A 130 27.54 7.36 -24.22
N GLY A 131 26.23 7.10 -24.30
CA GLY A 131 25.39 7.62 -25.38
C GLY A 131 24.97 9.05 -25.08
N ILE A 132 24.40 9.72 -26.07
CA ILE A 132 23.65 10.95 -25.86
C ILE A 132 22.48 10.58 -24.91
N GLY A 133 22.51 11.01 -23.62
CA GLY A 133 21.47 10.71 -22.66
C GLY A 133 21.90 9.92 -21.41
N GLY A 134 23.11 10.17 -20.88
CA GLY A 134 23.52 9.60 -19.59
C GLY A 134 24.20 8.23 -19.68
N SER A 135 24.51 7.65 -18.51
CA SER A 135 25.15 6.32 -18.44
C SER A 135 24.10 5.23 -18.39
N VAL A 136 24.30 4.15 -19.15
CA VAL A 136 23.51 2.93 -19.07
C VAL A 136 24.30 1.86 -18.35
N VAL A 137 23.74 1.30 -17.28
CA VAL A 137 24.35 0.27 -16.44
C VAL A 137 23.45 -0.96 -16.45
N LYS A 138 23.98 -2.12 -16.78
CA LYS A 138 23.23 -3.38 -16.64
C LYS A 138 23.29 -3.87 -15.20
N LEU A 139 22.17 -4.32 -14.69
CA LEU A 139 22.07 -4.97 -13.38
C LEU A 139 22.02 -6.48 -13.52
N GLU A 140 22.60 -7.16 -12.55
CA GLU A 140 22.46 -8.61 -12.37
C GLU A 140 21.87 -8.93 -11.01
N GLU A 141 21.11 -10.02 -10.93
CA GLU A 141 20.58 -10.52 -9.68
C GLU A 141 21.66 -11.31 -8.94
N VAL A 142 22.02 -10.85 -7.73
CA VAL A 142 23.06 -11.50 -6.91
C VAL A 142 22.46 -12.37 -5.80
N SER A 143 21.21 -12.13 -5.40
CA SER A 143 20.50 -12.98 -4.47
C SER A 143 18.99 -12.80 -4.57
N SER A 144 18.24 -13.87 -4.28
CA SER A 144 16.80 -13.83 -4.10
C SER A 144 16.41 -14.52 -2.81
N ARG A 145 15.43 -13.94 -2.10
CA ARG A 145 14.78 -14.56 -0.94
C ARG A 145 13.31 -14.75 -1.29
N GLY A 146 12.86 -16.00 -1.34
CA GLY A 146 11.52 -16.36 -1.80
C GLY A 146 10.39 -15.87 -0.89
N THR A 147 9.18 -15.89 -1.44
CA THR A 147 7.95 -15.45 -0.77
C THR A 147 7.52 -16.34 0.38
N ASP A 148 7.88 -17.62 0.38
CA ASP A 148 7.39 -18.56 1.38
C ASP A 148 7.85 -18.20 2.78
N ASP A 149 9.05 -17.62 2.91
CA ASP A 149 9.55 -17.10 4.18
C ASP A 149 8.92 -15.74 4.58
N LEU A 150 8.36 -14.99 3.63
CA LEU A 150 7.90 -13.62 3.81
C LEU A 150 6.40 -13.52 4.09
N PHE A 151 5.58 -14.31 3.39
CA PHE A 151 4.13 -14.34 3.62
C PHE A 151 3.72 -15.16 4.85
N ALA A 152 4.46 -16.22 5.15
CA ALA A 152 4.24 -16.97 6.38
C ALA A 152 4.39 -16.12 7.64
N THR A 153 5.19 -15.04 7.58
CA THR A 153 5.47 -14.21 8.75
C THR A 153 4.58 -12.97 8.87
N SER A 154 4.01 -12.42 7.78
CA SER A 154 3.23 -11.17 7.89
C SER A 154 1.72 -11.36 8.07
N ALA A 155 1.12 -12.45 7.56
CA ALA A 155 -0.32 -12.66 7.62
C ALA A 155 -0.73 -14.00 8.24
N PHE A 156 0.10 -15.06 8.14
CA PHE A 156 -0.22 -16.41 8.59
C PHE A 156 0.66 -16.94 9.72
N ALA A 157 1.76 -16.29 10.07
CA ALA A 157 2.57 -16.69 11.23
C ALA A 157 1.85 -16.52 12.57
N GLN A 158 0.66 -15.94 12.57
CA GLN A 158 -0.22 -15.95 13.73
C GLN A 158 -1.01 -17.25 13.89
N MET A 159 -1.02 -18.13 12.88
CA MET A 159 -1.76 -19.42 12.92
C MET A 159 -0.89 -20.67 13.07
N GLY A 160 0.42 -20.57 13.00
CA GLY A 160 1.32 -21.72 13.09
C GLY A 160 2.51 -21.44 14.00
N SER A 161 2.68 -22.29 15.01
CA SER A 161 3.82 -22.27 15.93
C SER A 161 5.15 -22.35 15.20
N GLN A 162 5.93 -21.27 15.17
CA GLN A 162 7.34 -21.28 14.79
C GLN A 162 8.24 -21.52 16.01
N PRO A 163 9.34 -22.25 15.85
CA PRO A 163 10.27 -22.50 16.94
C PRO A 163 11.00 -21.21 17.36
N PRO A 164 11.33 -21.06 18.64
CA PRO A 164 12.00 -19.87 19.14
C PRO A 164 13.46 -19.85 18.68
N GLY A 165 13.88 -18.81 17.98
CA GLY A 165 15.30 -18.56 17.79
C GLY A 165 15.78 -17.86 16.53
N ASN A 166 14.98 -17.68 15.49
CA ASN A 166 15.48 -17.03 14.28
C ASN A 166 14.95 -15.59 14.13
N LYS A 167 15.89 -14.63 14.10
CA LYS A 167 15.64 -13.27 13.62
C LYS A 167 15.42 -13.36 12.11
N SER A 168 14.21 -13.08 11.62
CA SER A 168 13.97 -12.88 10.21
C SER A 168 13.84 -11.39 9.95
N GLU A 169 14.72 -10.84 9.11
CA GLU A 169 14.58 -9.48 8.56
C GLU A 169 13.69 -9.56 7.32
N LEU A 170 12.58 -8.85 7.34
CA LEU A 170 11.60 -8.84 6.26
C LEU A 170 11.38 -7.41 5.77
N LEU A 171 11.55 -7.19 4.47
CA LEU A 171 11.08 -5.97 3.83
C LEU A 171 9.57 -6.09 3.63
N ASP A 172 8.77 -5.29 4.31
CA ASP A 172 7.32 -5.26 4.07
C ASP A 172 7.04 -4.63 2.70
N GLN A 173 6.14 -5.25 1.93
CA GLN A 173 5.80 -4.86 0.55
C GLN A 173 5.43 -3.39 0.35
N ASN A 174 4.97 -2.70 1.38
CA ASN A 174 4.40 -1.36 1.27
C ASN A 174 5.01 -0.35 2.22
N THR A 175 5.94 -0.76 3.05
CA THR A 175 6.57 0.12 4.01
C THR A 175 8.08 0.04 3.86
N ARG A 176 8.76 1.11 4.19
CA ARG A 176 10.22 1.12 4.39
C ARG A 176 10.59 0.29 5.62
N ALA A 177 9.65 -0.49 6.15
CA ALA A 177 9.79 -1.27 7.34
C ALA A 177 10.51 -2.59 7.04
N ILE A 178 11.55 -2.84 7.79
CA ILE A 178 12.05 -4.20 8.01
C ILE A 178 11.24 -4.74 9.18
N VAL A 179 10.43 -5.77 8.95
CA VAL A 179 9.74 -6.44 10.04
C VAL A 179 10.73 -7.38 10.73
N ILE A 180 11.14 -7.02 11.93
CA ILE A 180 11.97 -7.89 12.77
C ILE A 180 11.03 -8.62 13.74
N THR A 181 10.88 -9.92 13.58
CA THR A 181 10.18 -10.74 14.58
C THR A 181 11.13 -11.06 15.73
N GLN A 182 10.94 -10.40 16.86
CA GLN A 182 11.55 -10.80 18.13
C GLN A 182 10.46 -11.36 19.06
N GLY A 183 10.45 -12.68 19.28
CA GLY A 183 9.55 -13.31 20.25
C GLY A 183 8.10 -13.51 19.75
N ARG A 184 7.16 -13.76 20.70
CA ARG A 184 5.77 -14.19 20.43
C ARG A 184 4.83 -13.13 19.83
N LYS A 185 5.27 -11.88 19.66
CA LYS A 185 4.46 -10.80 19.05
C LYS A 185 5.23 -10.21 17.89
N PRO A 186 4.66 -10.20 16.68
CA PRO A 186 5.24 -9.45 15.57
C PRO A 186 5.15 -7.96 15.92
N THR A 187 6.29 -7.33 16.18
CA THR A 187 6.38 -5.88 16.30
C THR A 187 6.86 -5.36 14.97
N ARG A 188 6.07 -4.55 14.29
CA ARG A 188 6.54 -3.86 13.10
C ARG A 188 7.55 -2.81 13.52
N GLN A 189 8.76 -2.98 13.05
CA GLN A 189 9.86 -2.07 13.28
C GLN A 189 10.26 -1.44 11.96
N TYR A 190 10.15 -0.14 11.91
CA TYR A 190 10.61 0.65 10.76
C TYR A 190 12.09 0.91 10.94
N VAL A 191 12.88 0.65 9.91
CA VAL A 191 14.32 0.85 9.97
C VAL A 191 14.73 1.95 9.01
N ALA A 192 15.35 2.98 9.55
CA ALA A 192 16.05 3.99 8.78
C ALA A 192 17.56 3.90 9.08
N SER A 193 18.40 4.24 8.11
CA SER A 193 19.85 4.05 8.19
C SER A 193 20.65 5.27 7.72
N ARG A 194 20.21 6.48 8.10
CA ARG A 194 20.91 7.72 7.79
C ARG A 194 21.32 8.47 9.05
N GLY A 195 22.23 9.40 8.92
CA GLY A 195 22.71 10.22 10.02
C GLY A 195 23.38 9.41 11.14
N ARG A 196 22.66 9.13 12.19
CA ARG A 196 23.17 8.42 13.38
C ARG A 196 23.32 6.90 13.26
N GLY A 197 23.25 6.35 12.07
CA GLY A 197 23.25 4.91 11.82
C GLY A 197 21.84 4.32 11.72
N SER A 198 21.73 3.00 11.91
CA SER A 198 20.42 2.33 11.81
C SER A 198 19.59 2.56 13.05
N VAL A 199 18.37 3.03 12.86
CA VAL A 199 17.37 3.22 13.92
C VAL A 199 16.15 2.36 13.68
N ILE A 200 15.44 2.04 14.76
CA ILE A 200 14.17 1.30 14.73
C ILE A 200 13.10 2.18 15.33
N ALA A 201 11.96 2.33 14.65
CA ALA A 201 10.80 2.98 15.20
C ALA A 201 9.71 1.95 15.56
N ASN A 202 9.23 2.00 16.79
CA ASN A 202 8.09 1.24 17.27
C ASN A 202 6.88 2.15 17.38
N ILE A 203 5.75 1.74 16.80
CA ILE A 203 4.51 2.52 16.83
C ILE A 203 3.51 1.80 17.73
N THR A 204 3.09 2.46 18.79
CA THR A 204 2.15 1.90 19.78
C THR A 204 0.91 2.79 19.87
N PRO A 205 -0.31 2.24 19.70
CA PRO A 205 -1.54 3.00 19.92
C PRO A 205 -1.63 3.53 21.35
N GLU A 206 -2.06 4.79 21.49
CA GLU A 206 -2.41 5.40 22.77
C GLU A 206 -3.91 5.24 23.07
N LYS A 207 -4.42 5.90 24.08
CA LYS A 207 -5.85 5.88 24.39
C LYS A 207 -6.63 6.64 23.33
N GLY A 208 -7.59 5.98 22.74
CA GLY A 208 -8.40 6.52 21.63
C GLY A 208 -7.96 5.96 20.27
N ASP A 209 -8.57 6.48 19.21
CA ASP A 209 -8.32 6.07 17.83
C ASP A 209 -7.63 7.15 17.00
N ASN A 210 -7.18 8.23 17.66
CA ASN A 210 -6.60 9.40 17.02
C ASN A 210 -5.14 9.70 17.43
N SER A 211 -4.50 8.87 18.25
CA SER A 211 -3.12 9.10 18.68
C SER A 211 -2.29 7.81 18.80
N VAL A 212 -0.97 7.96 18.62
CA VAL A 212 0.03 6.91 18.80
C VAL A 212 1.29 7.49 19.45
N LEU A 213 2.04 6.61 20.12
CA LEU A 213 3.42 6.85 20.53
C LEU A 213 4.34 6.22 19.48
N VAL A 214 5.22 7.02 18.87
CA VAL A 214 6.31 6.56 18.01
C VAL A 214 7.60 6.63 18.83
N GLU A 215 8.18 5.48 19.15
CA GLU A 215 9.43 5.39 19.88
C GLU A 215 10.55 4.99 18.92
N VAL A 216 11.55 5.85 18.76
CA VAL A 216 12.70 5.63 17.89
C VAL A 216 13.90 5.25 18.73
N ARG A 217 14.56 4.14 18.39
CA ARG A 217 15.73 3.60 19.08
C ARG A 217 16.86 3.27 18.12
N THR A 218 18.10 3.31 18.60
CA THR A 218 19.25 2.78 17.86
C THR A 218 19.17 1.27 17.73
N MET A 219 19.63 0.71 16.60
CA MET A 219 19.68 -0.75 16.41
C MET A 219 20.80 -1.43 17.20
N ASP A 220 21.92 -0.73 17.39
CA ASP A 220 23.13 -1.34 17.93
C ASP A 220 23.05 -1.54 19.46
N ASP A 221 22.62 -0.51 20.18
CA ASP A 221 22.60 -0.50 21.65
C ASP A 221 21.19 -0.32 22.24
N ASN A 222 20.15 -0.26 21.39
CA ASN A 222 18.74 -0.14 21.77
C ASN A 222 18.44 1.11 22.64
N GLN A 223 19.24 2.17 22.51
CA GLN A 223 19.00 3.43 23.22
C GLN A 223 17.85 4.20 22.56
N THR A 224 17.00 4.83 23.38
CA THR A 224 15.94 5.69 22.90
C THR A 224 16.53 6.97 22.32
N VAL A 225 16.28 7.20 21.02
CA VAL A 225 16.68 8.41 20.28
C VAL A 225 15.62 9.48 20.43
N ALA A 226 14.34 9.11 20.27
CA ALA A 226 13.21 10.02 20.37
C ALA A 226 11.92 9.30 20.79
N GLN A 227 11.00 10.06 21.39
CA GLN A 227 9.62 9.66 21.66
C GLN A 227 8.68 10.75 21.13
N ILE A 228 7.79 10.36 20.21
CA ILE A 228 6.85 11.27 19.55
C ILE A 228 5.44 10.87 19.96
N HIS A 229 4.73 11.76 20.67
CA HIS A 229 3.29 11.64 20.88
C HIS A 229 2.58 12.32 19.71
N LEU A 230 2.08 11.50 18.78
CA LEU A 230 1.46 11.94 17.54
C LEU A 230 -0.05 11.81 17.63
N GLY A 231 -0.77 12.90 17.47
CA GLY A 231 -2.23 12.92 17.42
C GLY A 231 -2.76 13.66 16.19
N VAL A 232 -3.91 13.24 15.69
CA VAL A 232 -4.65 13.89 14.61
C VAL A 232 -6.03 14.32 15.07
N HIS A 233 -6.67 15.21 14.29
CA HIS A 233 -7.98 15.75 14.66
C HIS A 233 -9.10 14.70 14.64
N ASP A 234 -9.15 13.87 13.58
CA ASP A 234 -10.19 12.85 13.43
C ASP A 234 -9.68 11.49 13.90
N ARG A 235 -9.73 10.46 13.06
CA ARG A 235 -9.17 9.14 13.35
C ARG A 235 -7.84 8.95 12.65
N LEU A 236 -6.90 8.43 13.38
CA LEU A 236 -5.60 8.09 12.84
C LEU A 236 -5.72 6.86 11.94
N GLY A 237 -5.28 6.98 10.69
CA GLY A 237 -5.09 5.87 9.78
C GLY A 237 -3.73 5.22 9.97
N ALA A 238 -3.05 4.93 8.86
CA ALA A 238 -1.69 4.43 8.88
C ALA A 238 -0.72 5.48 9.42
N VAL A 239 0.28 5.00 10.16
CA VAL A 239 1.45 5.78 10.57
C VAL A 239 2.69 5.00 10.18
N GLU A 240 3.60 5.63 9.43
CA GLU A 240 4.84 5.01 8.97
C GLU A 240 6.02 5.91 9.30
N PHE A 241 7.01 5.36 9.98
CA PHE A 241 8.28 6.05 10.13
C PHE A 241 9.04 5.96 8.79
N LEU A 242 9.33 7.10 8.19
CA LEU A 242 9.93 7.15 6.88
C LEU A 242 11.46 7.23 6.92
N GLU A 243 11.98 8.21 7.67
CA GLU A 243 13.41 8.51 7.64
C GLU A 243 13.85 9.36 8.83
N ILE A 244 15.17 9.39 9.05
CA ILE A 244 15.87 10.40 9.84
C ILE A 244 16.90 11.06 8.93
N ASP A 245 16.87 12.39 8.81
CA ASP A 245 17.80 13.12 7.96
C ASP A 245 19.17 13.34 8.63
N ASN A 246 20.10 13.93 7.90
CA ASN A 246 21.46 14.24 8.39
C ASN A 246 21.47 15.34 9.47
N ASN A 247 20.36 16.06 9.64
CA ASN A 247 20.18 17.12 10.64
C ASN A 247 19.37 16.62 11.86
N ASP A 248 19.20 15.30 11.97
CA ASP A 248 18.47 14.67 13.07
C ASP A 248 16.96 15.00 13.13
N HIS A 249 16.33 15.36 11.99
CA HIS A 249 14.88 15.46 11.93
C HIS A 249 14.25 14.10 11.60
N LEU A 250 13.12 13.81 12.21
CA LEU A 250 12.36 12.58 12.07
C LEU A 250 11.15 12.81 11.17
N TYR A 251 10.95 11.94 10.19
CA TYR A 251 9.86 12.04 9.22
C TYR A 251 8.89 10.87 9.37
N VAL A 252 7.62 11.19 9.53
CA VAL A 252 6.54 10.22 9.75
C VAL A 252 5.42 10.49 8.75
N LEU A 253 5.04 9.48 7.96
CA LEU A 253 3.82 9.52 7.16
C LEU A 253 2.63 9.29 8.07
N VAL A 254 1.62 10.12 7.94
CA VAL A 254 0.45 10.14 8.82
C VAL A 254 -0.82 10.25 7.99
N GLU A 255 -1.82 9.46 8.33
CA GLU A 255 -3.15 9.55 7.77
C GLU A 255 -4.16 10.07 8.79
N ASN A 256 -4.98 11.05 8.39
CA ASN A 256 -6.15 11.52 9.14
C ASN A 256 -7.42 11.19 8.35
N ILE A 257 -8.32 10.39 8.93
CA ILE A 257 -9.50 9.86 8.25
C ILE A 257 -10.77 10.26 9.02
N PRO A 258 -11.54 11.24 8.52
CA PRO A 258 -12.86 11.57 9.07
C PRO A 258 -13.84 10.40 8.99
N GLN A 259 -14.82 10.39 9.87
CA GLN A 259 -15.81 9.30 9.96
C GLN A 259 -16.56 9.06 8.64
N ASN A 260 -16.83 10.10 7.88
CA ASN A 260 -17.53 10.02 6.59
C ASN A 260 -16.59 9.87 5.38
N ALA A 261 -15.32 9.60 5.61
CA ALA A 261 -14.25 9.54 4.61
C ALA A 261 -13.99 10.83 3.82
N ARG A 262 -14.85 11.84 3.94
CA ARG A 262 -14.65 13.11 3.23
C ARG A 262 -13.53 13.90 3.85
N GLY A 263 -12.56 14.29 3.04
CA GLY A 263 -11.40 15.02 3.54
C GLY A 263 -10.37 14.14 4.25
N ALA A 264 -10.33 12.84 3.95
CA ALA A 264 -9.20 12.00 4.34
C ALA A 264 -7.91 12.54 3.71
N VAL A 265 -6.87 12.70 4.52
CA VAL A 265 -5.59 13.26 4.08
C VAL A 265 -4.43 12.37 4.50
N THR A 266 -3.40 12.38 3.67
CA THR A 266 -2.09 11.79 3.96
C THR A 266 -1.05 12.89 3.86
N PHE A 267 -0.19 12.99 4.85
CA PHE A 267 0.87 14.01 4.91
C PHE A 267 2.12 13.44 5.57
N VAL A 268 3.24 14.11 5.39
CA VAL A 268 4.48 13.80 6.12
C VAL A 268 4.65 14.82 7.23
N ALA A 269 4.78 14.38 8.47
CA ALA A 269 5.08 15.21 9.62
C ALA A 269 6.57 15.14 9.95
N ARG A 270 7.17 16.32 10.22
CA ARG A 270 8.57 16.43 10.63
C ARG A 270 8.67 16.77 12.11
N PHE A 271 9.51 16.03 12.82
CA PHE A 271 9.75 16.20 14.25
C PHE A 271 11.23 16.37 14.55
N SER A 272 11.53 17.09 15.64
CA SER A 272 12.86 17.12 16.25
C SER A 272 13.16 15.81 17.01
N LEU A 273 14.42 15.58 17.39
CA LEU A 273 14.78 14.47 18.31
C LEU A 273 14.13 14.55 19.70
N LYS A 274 13.61 15.70 20.08
CA LYS A 274 12.81 15.86 21.32
C LYS A 274 11.37 15.39 21.16
N GLY A 275 10.96 14.96 19.96
CA GLY A 275 9.59 14.59 19.63
C GLY A 275 8.67 15.81 19.41
N GLU A 276 9.23 17.01 19.24
CA GLU A 276 8.47 18.23 18.99
C GLU A 276 8.11 18.34 17.50
N LEU A 277 6.82 18.55 17.19
CA LEU A 277 6.36 18.80 15.84
C LEU A 277 6.91 20.12 15.31
N GLU A 278 7.60 20.09 14.19
CA GLU A 278 8.14 21.28 13.52
C GLU A 278 7.24 21.75 12.36
N GLY A 279 6.59 20.82 11.67
CA GLY A 279 5.71 21.11 10.56
C GLY A 279 5.32 19.88 9.77
N VAL A 280 4.65 20.12 8.64
CA VAL A 280 4.13 19.09 7.77
C VAL A 280 4.41 19.39 6.30
N TYR A 281 4.36 18.32 5.48
CA TYR A 281 4.37 18.35 4.03
C TYR A 281 3.05 17.75 3.56
N ASP A 282 2.22 18.56 2.92
CA ASP A 282 0.90 18.15 2.43
C ASP A 282 1.06 17.44 1.09
N LEU A 283 0.63 16.18 0.99
CA LEU A 283 0.84 15.37 -0.21
C LEU A 283 -0.30 15.54 -1.22
N PRO A 284 -0.01 15.93 -2.48
CA PRO A 284 -1.03 16.17 -3.51
C PRO A 284 -1.48 14.85 -4.15
N LEU A 285 -2.19 14.01 -3.40
CA LEU A 285 -2.64 12.68 -3.85
C LEU A 285 -3.85 12.69 -4.80
N GLU A 286 -4.55 13.81 -4.89
CA GLU A 286 -5.79 13.91 -5.65
C GLU A 286 -5.56 13.60 -7.13
N ASN A 287 -6.45 12.76 -7.69
CA ASN A 287 -6.40 12.32 -9.10
C ASN A 287 -5.09 11.64 -9.54
N THR A 288 -4.24 11.24 -8.61
CA THR A 288 -3.05 10.44 -8.94
C THR A 288 -3.39 8.95 -8.98
N PRO A 289 -2.72 8.14 -9.83
CA PRO A 289 -2.86 6.69 -9.80
C PRO A 289 -2.19 6.11 -8.55
N ILE A 290 -2.49 4.85 -8.27
CA ILE A 290 -1.82 4.13 -7.20
C ILE A 290 -0.34 3.96 -7.53
N THR A 291 0.48 4.35 -6.58
CA THR A 291 1.94 4.18 -6.59
C THR A 291 2.34 3.63 -5.25
N ARG A 292 3.14 2.58 -5.21
CA ARG A 292 3.48 1.90 -3.96
C ARG A 292 4.34 2.76 -3.05
N ARG A 293 5.40 3.33 -3.61
CA ARG A 293 6.32 4.19 -2.88
C ARG A 293 6.36 5.56 -3.53
N PHE A 294 5.40 6.40 -3.17
CA PHE A 294 5.18 7.70 -3.78
C PHE A 294 5.94 8.85 -3.10
N VAL A 295 6.57 8.61 -1.94
CA VAL A 295 7.32 9.60 -1.17
C VAL A 295 8.75 9.14 -0.95
N ALA A 296 9.70 10.04 -1.17
CA ALA A 296 11.10 9.87 -0.83
C ALA A 296 11.60 11.06 -0.01
N ILE A 297 12.56 10.82 0.89
CA ILE A 297 13.16 11.87 1.72
C ILE A 297 14.67 11.82 1.51
N SER A 298 15.28 12.94 1.18
CA SER A 298 16.74 13.04 1.01
C SER A 298 17.46 13.13 2.36
N GLY A 299 18.75 12.90 2.35
CA GLY A 299 19.59 13.11 3.54
C GLY A 299 19.58 14.55 4.06
N ASP A 300 19.29 15.53 3.20
CA ASP A 300 19.17 16.94 3.58
C ASP A 300 17.76 17.32 4.05
N GLY A 301 16.82 16.36 4.10
CA GLY A 301 15.47 16.56 4.62
C GLY A 301 14.46 17.08 3.60
N GLU A 302 14.81 17.12 2.32
CA GLU A 302 13.86 17.43 1.25
C GLU A 302 12.89 16.27 1.06
N VAL A 303 11.61 16.58 0.95
CA VAL A 303 10.54 15.60 0.70
C VAL A 303 10.11 15.65 -0.75
N TYR A 304 10.18 14.51 -1.42
CA TYR A 304 9.82 14.37 -2.83
C TYR A 304 8.59 13.50 -2.98
N PHE A 305 7.69 13.91 -3.87
CA PHE A 305 6.47 13.19 -4.21
C PHE A 305 6.44 12.82 -5.69
N LEU A 306 5.99 11.61 -5.99
CA LEU A 306 5.84 11.12 -7.36
C LEU A 306 4.40 11.35 -7.84
N ARG A 307 4.24 12.27 -8.80
CA ARG A 307 2.96 12.61 -9.41
C ARG A 307 2.89 12.10 -10.84
N THR A 308 2.14 11.02 -11.03
CA THR A 308 1.92 10.43 -12.37
C THR A 308 0.68 11.04 -13.02
N ALA A 309 0.79 11.36 -14.29
CA ALA A 309 -0.30 11.80 -15.16
C ALA A 309 -0.22 11.06 -16.50
N GLN A 310 -1.26 11.15 -17.32
CA GLN A 310 -1.32 10.46 -18.62
C GLN A 310 -0.19 10.90 -19.59
N THR A 311 0.31 12.11 -19.44
CA THR A 311 1.38 12.68 -20.27
C THR A 311 2.77 12.39 -19.79
N GLY A 312 2.94 11.83 -18.58
CA GLY A 312 4.25 11.58 -17.96
C GLY A 312 4.22 11.67 -16.44
N VAL A 313 5.37 11.93 -15.87
CA VAL A 313 5.59 11.97 -14.42
C VAL A 313 6.30 13.24 -14.01
N ASP A 314 5.77 13.92 -13.01
CA ASP A 314 6.47 14.97 -12.28
C ASP A 314 7.03 14.41 -10.97
N VAL A 315 8.30 14.66 -10.71
CA VAL A 315 8.87 14.54 -9.37
C VAL A 315 8.78 15.91 -8.72
N VAL A 316 8.01 15.99 -7.66
CA VAL A 316 7.64 17.23 -6.98
C VAL A 316 8.41 17.33 -5.66
N GLY A 317 9.17 18.39 -5.45
CA GLY A 317 9.64 18.79 -4.13
C GLY A 317 8.47 19.41 -3.36
N VAL A 318 8.05 18.75 -2.29
CA VAL A 318 6.88 19.16 -1.51
C VAL A 318 7.23 20.28 -0.55
N GLY A 319 6.43 21.35 -0.54
CA GLY A 319 6.66 22.51 0.31
C GLY A 319 6.46 22.20 1.80
N PHE A 320 7.36 22.70 2.64
CA PHE A 320 7.28 22.57 4.09
C PHE A 320 6.35 23.62 4.69
N ARG A 321 5.33 23.21 5.43
CA ARG A 321 4.43 24.08 6.18
C ARG A 321 4.75 23.99 7.67
N PRO A 322 5.36 25.02 8.28
CA PRO A 322 5.74 25.00 9.68
C PRO A 322 4.49 24.99 10.59
N LEU A 323 4.49 24.11 11.58
CA LEU A 323 3.49 24.00 12.63
C LEU A 323 4.20 23.99 13.98
N ARG A 324 4.13 25.08 14.73
CA ARG A 324 4.81 25.17 16.03
C ARG A 324 3.83 24.91 17.17
N ASN A 325 4.25 24.11 18.16
CA ASN A 325 3.51 23.85 19.39
C ASN A 325 2.13 23.19 19.23
N ALA A 326 1.86 22.53 18.11
CA ALA A 326 0.63 21.78 17.90
C ALA A 326 0.73 20.42 18.61
N LYS A 327 -0.18 20.15 19.56
CA LYS A 327 -0.34 18.83 20.19
C LYS A 327 -1.14 17.87 19.32
N ILE A 328 -1.98 18.41 18.45
CA ILE A 328 -2.83 17.68 17.50
C ILE A 328 -2.58 18.29 16.14
N ILE A 329 -2.32 17.42 15.17
CA ILE A 329 -2.10 17.85 13.79
C ILE A 329 -3.45 17.99 13.10
N ASP A 330 -3.82 19.21 12.76
CA ASP A 330 -5.03 19.52 11.98
C ASP A 330 -4.62 19.84 10.54
N VAL A 331 -4.58 18.80 9.72
CA VAL A 331 -4.39 18.92 8.26
C VAL A 331 -5.73 18.62 7.60
N ARG A 332 -6.23 19.60 6.86
CA ARG A 332 -7.47 19.47 6.08
C ARG A 332 -7.19 19.65 4.61
N PRO A 333 -7.87 18.92 3.73
CA PRO A 333 -7.67 19.08 2.30
C PRO A 333 -8.07 20.50 1.88
N HIS A 334 -7.28 21.08 1.02
CA HIS A 334 -7.60 22.39 0.43
C HIS A 334 -8.74 22.31 -0.59
N ILE A 335 -9.05 21.12 -1.10
CA ILE A 335 -10.05 20.87 -2.12
C ILE A 335 -11.02 19.79 -1.63
N GLN A 336 -12.31 20.08 -1.69
CA GLN A 336 -13.35 19.07 -1.46
C GLN A 336 -13.51 18.24 -2.72
N SER A 337 -13.07 16.99 -2.70
CA SER A 337 -13.38 16.04 -3.78
C SER A 337 -14.91 15.92 -3.90
N ALA A 338 -15.44 16.17 -5.09
CA ALA A 338 -16.83 15.89 -5.40
C ALA A 338 -17.06 14.38 -5.30
N THR A 339 -17.75 13.93 -4.26
CA THR A 339 -18.16 12.53 -4.16
C THR A 339 -19.19 12.27 -5.25
N PRO A 340 -19.01 11.30 -6.16
CA PRO A 340 -20.04 10.94 -7.11
C PRO A 340 -21.36 10.66 -6.38
N SER A 341 -22.47 11.19 -6.89
CA SER A 341 -23.79 10.93 -6.34
C SER A 341 -24.20 9.49 -6.63
N TRP A 342 -24.53 8.75 -5.58
CA TRP A 342 -25.07 7.39 -5.68
C TRP A 342 -26.58 7.35 -5.94
N ASP A 343 -27.24 8.51 -6.00
CA ASP A 343 -28.68 8.64 -6.01
C ASP A 343 -29.33 8.22 -7.35
N ASN A 344 -28.53 8.06 -8.40
CA ASN A 344 -29.03 7.76 -9.75
C ASN A 344 -28.98 6.27 -10.12
N PHE A 345 -28.53 5.38 -9.25
CA PHE A 345 -28.46 3.96 -9.54
C PHE A 345 -29.72 3.22 -9.11
N THR A 346 -30.50 2.75 -10.07
CA THR A 346 -31.62 1.84 -9.83
C THR A 346 -31.08 0.48 -9.43
N ALA A 347 -31.43 0.00 -8.24
CA ALA A 347 -31.00 -1.32 -7.77
C ALA A 347 -31.51 -2.40 -8.73
N ILE A 348 -30.60 -3.21 -9.27
CA ILE A 348 -30.96 -4.35 -10.11
C ILE A 348 -31.52 -5.45 -9.22
N ALA A 349 -32.70 -5.99 -9.60
CA ALA A 349 -33.40 -7.00 -8.83
C ALA A 349 -32.67 -8.36 -8.83
N ALA A 350 -32.74 -9.04 -7.68
CA ALA A 350 -32.44 -10.47 -7.49
C ALA A 350 -31.03 -10.95 -7.81
N VAL A 351 -30.03 -10.40 -7.13
CA VAL A 351 -28.73 -11.07 -6.99
C VAL A 351 -28.85 -12.13 -5.88
N ARG A 352 -28.30 -13.33 -6.10
CA ARG A 352 -28.34 -14.41 -5.08
C ARG A 352 -27.57 -13.96 -3.82
N PRO A 353 -28.05 -14.34 -2.61
CA PRO A 353 -27.30 -14.09 -1.40
C PRO A 353 -25.89 -14.67 -1.48
N SER A 354 -24.89 -13.86 -1.13
CA SER A 354 -23.50 -14.26 -1.10
C SER A 354 -23.02 -14.40 0.35
N ASN A 355 -22.14 -15.36 0.58
CA ASN A 355 -21.51 -15.61 1.87
C ASN A 355 -20.10 -15.00 1.85
N ARG A 356 -19.76 -14.14 2.81
CA ARG A 356 -18.45 -13.49 2.93
C ARG A 356 -17.28 -14.48 2.99
N GLN A 357 -17.47 -15.59 3.70
CA GLN A 357 -16.47 -16.65 3.79
C GLN A 357 -16.15 -17.22 2.39
N GLN A 358 -17.16 -17.54 1.60
CA GLN A 358 -16.97 -18.03 0.24
C GLN A 358 -16.31 -16.98 -0.67
N VAL A 359 -16.67 -15.70 -0.51
CA VAL A 359 -16.03 -14.60 -1.26
C VAL A 359 -14.53 -14.59 -1.01
N ILE A 360 -14.12 -14.67 0.25
CA ILE A 360 -12.71 -14.66 0.63
C ILE A 360 -11.99 -15.93 0.17
N GLU A 361 -12.59 -17.10 0.35
CA GLU A 361 -12.03 -18.37 -0.13
C GLU A 361 -11.86 -18.37 -1.65
N THR A 362 -12.84 -17.87 -2.40
CA THR A 362 -12.76 -17.72 -3.84
C THR A 362 -11.63 -16.75 -4.24
N ALA A 363 -11.51 -15.63 -3.56
CA ALA A 363 -10.45 -14.67 -3.82
C ALA A 363 -9.05 -15.30 -3.63
N PHE A 364 -8.84 -16.02 -2.53
CA PHE A 364 -7.59 -16.73 -2.29
C PHE A 364 -7.34 -17.86 -3.30
N ALA A 365 -8.39 -18.51 -3.80
CA ALA A 365 -8.26 -19.51 -4.84
C ALA A 365 -7.77 -18.92 -6.18
N PHE A 366 -8.27 -17.71 -6.56
CA PHE A 366 -7.78 -16.98 -7.73
C PHE A 366 -6.30 -16.58 -7.61
N GLU A 367 -5.88 -16.09 -6.43
CA GLU A 367 -4.48 -15.76 -6.17
C GLU A 367 -3.59 -17.00 -6.12
N GLY A 368 -4.09 -18.07 -5.50
CA GLY A 368 -3.32 -19.26 -5.16
C GLY A 368 -3.23 -20.32 -6.26
N VAL A 369 -4.07 -20.25 -7.30
CA VAL A 369 -4.10 -21.28 -8.35
C VAL A 369 -2.73 -21.45 -9.00
N GLN A 370 -2.27 -22.69 -9.09
CA GLN A 370 -1.05 -23.06 -9.81
C GLN A 370 -1.41 -23.75 -11.13
N TRP A 371 -0.73 -23.37 -12.20
CA TRP A 371 -0.95 -23.93 -13.51
C TRP A 371 0.32 -23.91 -14.34
N LEU A 372 0.46 -24.87 -15.25
CA LEU A 372 1.62 -24.97 -16.13
C LEU A 372 1.48 -23.98 -17.29
N LEU A 373 2.44 -23.07 -17.43
CA LEU A 373 2.52 -22.19 -18.59
C LEU A 373 3.14 -22.95 -19.78
N THR A 374 2.30 -23.39 -20.71
CA THR A 374 2.77 -24.05 -21.94
C THR A 374 3.12 -23.02 -23.02
N ALA A 375 3.89 -23.43 -24.02
CA ALA A 375 4.15 -22.58 -25.19
C ALA A 375 2.85 -22.17 -25.92
N GLN A 376 1.81 -23.01 -25.86
CA GLN A 376 0.51 -22.70 -26.45
C GLN A 376 -0.25 -21.60 -25.69
N ASN A 377 -0.16 -21.58 -24.35
CA ASN A 377 -0.77 -20.54 -23.52
C ASN A 377 0.03 -19.22 -23.55
N TYR A 378 1.29 -19.29 -23.96
CA TYR A 378 2.18 -18.14 -23.95
C TYR A 378 1.84 -17.20 -25.12
N GLY A 379 1.38 -16.03 -24.78
CA GLY A 379 0.94 -15.01 -25.76
C GLY A 379 2.11 -14.26 -26.40
N PRO A 380 1.81 -13.25 -27.25
CA PRO A 380 2.81 -12.37 -27.84
C PRO A 380 3.63 -11.62 -26.79
N ASP A 381 4.77 -11.12 -27.23
CA ASP A 381 5.72 -10.34 -26.44
C ASP A 381 5.03 -9.21 -25.66
N PRO A 382 5.37 -8.98 -24.37
CA PRO A 382 4.87 -7.87 -23.60
C PRO A 382 5.18 -6.49 -24.21
N ASP A 383 6.23 -6.37 -25.02
CA ASP A 383 6.59 -5.14 -25.73
C ASP A 383 5.77 -4.91 -27.03
N THR A 384 4.91 -5.85 -27.40
CA THR A 384 4.05 -5.69 -28.56
C THR A 384 3.09 -4.50 -28.34
N PRO A 385 3.10 -3.47 -29.22
CA PRO A 385 2.19 -2.33 -29.07
C PRO A 385 0.73 -2.76 -29.04
N CYS A 386 -0.06 -2.18 -28.15
CA CYS A 386 -1.51 -2.41 -28.07
C CYS A 386 -2.30 -1.62 -29.11
N SER A 387 -1.66 -1.10 -30.17
CA SER A 387 -2.35 -0.38 -31.25
C SER A 387 -3.08 -1.33 -32.20
N GLY A 388 -4.38 -1.15 -32.35
CA GLY A 388 -5.26 -1.94 -33.24
C GLY A 388 -6.13 -2.96 -32.53
N PHE A 389 -7.28 -3.27 -33.12
CA PHE A 389 -8.40 -4.03 -32.53
C PHE A 389 -8.14 -5.51 -32.22
N SER A 390 -7.01 -6.08 -32.57
CA SER A 390 -6.83 -7.53 -32.48
C SER A 390 -5.59 -7.96 -31.70
N ARG A 391 -4.95 -7.08 -30.96
CA ARG A 391 -3.68 -7.40 -30.33
C ARG A 391 -3.83 -7.88 -28.90
N ILE A 392 -3.09 -8.92 -28.57
CA ILE A 392 -2.89 -9.49 -27.25
C ILE A 392 -1.48 -9.10 -26.82
N ARG A 393 -1.37 -8.55 -25.62
CA ARG A 393 -0.11 -8.30 -24.98
C ARG A 393 -0.05 -9.11 -23.70
N ARG A 394 0.95 -10.01 -23.60
CA ARG A 394 1.13 -10.90 -22.48
C ARG A 394 1.39 -10.14 -21.18
N PRO A 395 0.81 -10.56 -20.03
CA PRO A 395 1.21 -10.06 -18.73
C PRO A 395 2.70 -10.34 -18.42
N TRP A 396 3.38 -9.35 -17.87
CA TRP A 396 4.82 -9.39 -17.61
C TRP A 396 5.25 -10.53 -16.68
N TYR A 397 4.42 -10.90 -15.69
CA TYR A 397 4.77 -11.97 -14.75
C TYR A 397 4.97 -13.35 -15.40
N LEU A 398 4.54 -13.53 -16.65
CA LEU A 398 4.70 -14.77 -17.42
C LEU A 398 6.03 -14.83 -18.19
N GLU A 399 6.78 -13.71 -18.24
CA GLU A 399 8.01 -13.61 -19.01
C GLU A 399 9.06 -14.64 -18.56
N GLY A 400 9.67 -15.33 -19.53
CA GLY A 400 10.70 -16.34 -19.27
C GLY A 400 10.23 -17.61 -18.55
N LYS A 401 8.91 -17.83 -18.37
CA LYS A 401 8.37 -18.92 -17.54
C LYS A 401 7.72 -20.07 -18.32
N VAL A 402 7.88 -20.13 -19.64
CA VAL A 402 7.36 -21.25 -20.43
C VAL A 402 7.94 -22.58 -19.91
N GLY A 403 7.08 -23.56 -19.68
CA GLY A 403 7.42 -24.86 -19.11
C GLY A 403 7.48 -24.89 -17.58
N GLN A 404 7.20 -23.77 -16.92
CA GLN A 404 7.18 -23.66 -15.46
C GLN A 404 5.76 -23.59 -14.90
N GLN A 405 5.61 -23.97 -13.64
CA GLN A 405 4.41 -23.69 -12.87
C GLN A 405 4.38 -22.20 -12.53
N VAL A 406 3.27 -21.56 -12.83
CA VAL A 406 3.01 -20.16 -12.47
C VAL A 406 1.83 -20.07 -11.51
N ARG A 407 1.80 -19.01 -10.70
CA ARG A 407 0.78 -18.82 -9.67
C ARG A 407 -0.09 -17.60 -9.97
N GLY A 408 -1.38 -17.73 -9.71
CA GLY A 408 -2.38 -16.67 -9.84
C GLY A 408 -3.00 -16.62 -11.23
N VAL A 409 -4.27 -16.18 -11.28
CA VAL A 409 -4.98 -15.96 -12.53
C VAL A 409 -4.42 -14.71 -13.22
N PRO A 410 -4.08 -14.76 -14.52
CA PRO A 410 -3.56 -13.61 -15.24
C PRO A 410 -4.62 -12.52 -15.40
N TYR A 411 -4.16 -11.28 -15.40
CA TYR A 411 -4.97 -10.15 -15.80
C TYR A 411 -5.37 -10.27 -17.28
N CYS A 412 -6.64 -10.06 -17.55
CA CYS A 412 -7.15 -10.03 -18.92
C CYS A 412 -8.27 -8.98 -19.00
N TRP A 413 -8.01 -7.85 -19.68
CA TRP A 413 -9.00 -6.80 -19.85
C TRP A 413 -10.26 -7.31 -20.54
N GLY A 414 -11.43 -7.04 -19.94
CA GLY A 414 -12.74 -7.47 -20.42
C GLY A 414 -13.02 -8.97 -20.31
N CYS A 415 -12.06 -9.78 -19.86
CA CYS A 415 -12.27 -11.21 -19.61
C CYS A 415 -12.99 -11.41 -18.28
N HIS A 416 -13.89 -12.39 -18.26
CA HIS A 416 -14.60 -12.79 -17.04
C HIS A 416 -14.82 -14.29 -16.97
N GLY A 417 -15.04 -14.83 -15.79
CA GLY A 417 -15.33 -16.24 -15.59
C GLY A 417 -14.96 -16.74 -14.20
N SER A 418 -15.37 -17.98 -13.94
CA SER A 418 -14.98 -18.71 -12.73
C SER A 418 -13.56 -19.26 -12.83
N LEU A 419 -13.00 -19.65 -11.70
CA LEU A 419 -11.70 -20.31 -11.65
C LEU A 419 -11.69 -21.63 -12.44
N ASP A 420 -12.77 -22.42 -12.37
CA ASP A 420 -12.89 -23.67 -13.14
C ASP A 420 -12.86 -23.40 -14.64
N ASN A 421 -13.55 -22.35 -15.10
CA ASN A 421 -13.50 -21.95 -16.51
C ASN A 421 -12.07 -21.55 -16.92
N PHE A 422 -11.37 -20.78 -16.10
CA PHE A 422 -9.97 -20.43 -16.36
C PHE A 422 -9.09 -21.68 -16.49
N GLN A 423 -9.18 -22.62 -15.55
CA GLN A 423 -8.40 -23.85 -15.58
C GLN A 423 -8.71 -24.69 -16.83
N ALA A 424 -9.98 -24.83 -17.21
CA ALA A 424 -10.38 -25.51 -18.43
C ALA A 424 -9.85 -24.82 -19.70
N GLN A 425 -9.78 -23.50 -19.72
CA GLN A 425 -9.19 -22.72 -20.82
C GLN A 425 -7.68 -22.96 -20.92
N MET A 426 -6.95 -22.99 -19.78
CA MET A 426 -5.51 -23.31 -19.78
C MET A 426 -5.22 -24.71 -20.34
N GLN A 427 -6.01 -25.71 -19.95
CA GLN A 427 -5.88 -27.05 -20.49
C GLN A 427 -6.12 -27.14 -21.99
N ARG A 428 -6.96 -26.26 -22.55
CA ARG A 428 -7.21 -26.19 -24.00
C ARG A 428 -6.17 -25.36 -24.76
N GLY A 429 -5.18 -24.77 -24.07
CA GLY A 429 -4.13 -23.95 -24.67
C GLY A 429 -4.58 -22.56 -25.08
N VAL A 430 -5.66 -22.03 -24.45
CA VAL A 430 -6.07 -20.63 -24.63
C VAL A 430 -4.97 -19.70 -24.10
N LYS A 431 -4.76 -18.56 -24.75
CA LYS A 431 -3.72 -17.59 -24.36
C LYS A 431 -3.98 -17.05 -22.95
N ALA A 432 -2.93 -16.95 -22.15
CA ALA A 432 -3.01 -16.53 -20.77
C ALA A 432 -2.80 -15.01 -20.63
N GLY A 433 -3.88 -14.30 -20.31
CA GLY A 433 -3.86 -12.88 -20.03
C GLY A 433 -3.75 -11.96 -21.24
N ASN A 434 -4.21 -10.72 -21.04
CA ASN A 434 -4.08 -9.62 -21.99
C ASN A 434 -4.10 -8.27 -21.25
N VAL A 435 -3.00 -7.54 -21.34
CA VAL A 435 -2.89 -6.20 -20.75
C VAL A 435 -3.20 -5.07 -21.75
N CYS A 436 -3.60 -5.40 -22.97
CA CYS A 436 -4.12 -4.40 -23.93
C CYS A 436 -5.55 -4.02 -23.55
N THR A 437 -5.78 -2.74 -23.34
CA THR A 437 -7.01 -2.19 -22.74
C THR A 437 -7.94 -1.48 -23.73
N HIS A 438 -7.57 -1.47 -25.01
CA HIS A 438 -8.34 -0.80 -26.07
C HIS A 438 -9.00 -1.78 -27.05
N ASN A 439 -8.97 -3.07 -26.72
CA ASN A 439 -9.54 -4.12 -27.58
C ASN A 439 -10.92 -4.54 -27.06
N GLU A 440 -11.74 -5.08 -27.95
CA GLU A 440 -12.92 -5.81 -27.51
C GLU A 440 -12.51 -7.06 -26.71
N PRO A 441 -13.32 -7.50 -25.72
CA PRO A 441 -13.08 -8.75 -25.01
C PRO A 441 -12.90 -9.93 -25.98
N ARG A 442 -11.86 -10.71 -25.77
CA ARG A 442 -11.48 -11.79 -26.70
C ARG A 442 -11.80 -13.16 -26.09
N SER A 443 -12.44 -14.01 -26.90
CA SER A 443 -12.75 -15.40 -26.50
C SER A 443 -11.55 -16.35 -26.54
N ASP A 444 -10.45 -15.96 -27.20
CA ASP A 444 -9.22 -16.72 -27.33
C ASP A 444 -8.16 -16.36 -26.26
N VAL A 445 -8.54 -15.59 -25.25
CA VAL A 445 -7.71 -15.21 -24.11
C VAL A 445 -8.44 -15.53 -22.81
N ALA A 446 -7.71 -15.97 -21.80
CA ALA A 446 -8.23 -16.34 -20.48
C ALA A 446 -7.59 -15.52 -19.37
N GLY A 447 -8.39 -15.15 -18.39
CA GLY A 447 -8.00 -14.36 -17.22
C GLY A 447 -9.18 -13.60 -16.67
N VAL A 448 -8.90 -12.61 -15.82
CA VAL A 448 -9.92 -11.69 -15.28
C VAL A 448 -9.33 -10.29 -15.16
N ASP A 449 -10.15 -9.25 -15.41
CA ASP A 449 -9.82 -7.88 -15.01
C ASP A 449 -10.21 -7.61 -13.53
N CYS A 450 -10.06 -6.37 -13.08
CA CYS A 450 -10.34 -6.00 -11.69
C CYS A 450 -11.81 -6.21 -11.30
N SER A 451 -12.74 -5.78 -12.15
CA SER A 451 -14.17 -5.82 -11.91
C SER A 451 -14.76 -7.23 -12.12
N ALA A 452 -14.22 -7.98 -13.08
CA ALA A 452 -14.56 -9.38 -13.28
C ALA A 452 -14.10 -10.25 -12.11
N PHE A 453 -12.90 -10.00 -11.56
CA PHE A 453 -12.41 -10.67 -10.36
C PHE A 453 -13.36 -10.43 -9.17
N VAL A 454 -13.75 -9.18 -8.90
CA VAL A 454 -14.69 -8.87 -7.81
C VAL A 454 -16.06 -9.48 -8.09
N SER A 455 -16.56 -9.42 -9.34
CA SER A 455 -17.84 -10.05 -9.71
C SER A 455 -17.82 -11.56 -9.48
N ALA A 456 -16.73 -12.24 -9.88
CA ALA A 456 -16.57 -13.68 -9.67
C ALA A 456 -16.49 -14.05 -8.19
N THR A 457 -15.77 -13.27 -7.38
CA THR A 457 -15.68 -13.50 -5.92
C THR A 457 -17.01 -13.30 -5.23
N TRP A 458 -17.82 -12.32 -5.65
CA TRP A 458 -19.18 -12.12 -5.14
C TRP A 458 -20.18 -13.18 -5.62
N GLY A 459 -19.74 -14.17 -6.43
CA GLY A 459 -20.57 -15.25 -6.94
C GLY A 459 -21.54 -14.82 -8.04
N LEU A 460 -21.24 -13.75 -8.76
CA LEU A 460 -22.08 -13.24 -9.82
C LEU A 460 -21.89 -14.04 -11.11
N SER A 461 -22.99 -14.32 -11.80
CA SER A 461 -22.98 -14.98 -13.11
C SER A 461 -22.72 -14.01 -14.27
N VAL A 462 -22.73 -12.71 -13.97
CA VAL A 462 -22.56 -11.61 -14.94
C VAL A 462 -21.43 -10.71 -14.43
N HIS A 463 -20.63 -10.23 -15.34
CA HIS A 463 -19.60 -9.24 -15.08
C HIS A 463 -20.23 -7.85 -14.90
N TYR A 464 -19.92 -7.19 -13.80
CA TYR A 464 -20.27 -5.80 -13.52
C TYR A 464 -18.99 -4.96 -13.58
N THR A 465 -18.92 -4.02 -14.52
CA THR A 465 -17.79 -3.08 -14.63
C THR A 465 -17.71 -2.19 -13.39
N THR A 466 -16.58 -1.53 -13.16
CA THR A 466 -16.41 -0.62 -12.01
C THR A 466 -17.45 0.49 -12.00
N ALA A 467 -17.89 0.96 -13.18
CA ALA A 467 -18.97 1.94 -13.35
C ALA A 467 -20.35 1.34 -12.99
N ALA A 468 -20.53 0.02 -13.16
CA ALA A 468 -21.80 -0.68 -12.90
C ALA A 468 -21.90 -1.23 -11.45
N ILE A 469 -20.81 -1.41 -10.73
CA ILE A 469 -20.78 -1.87 -9.32
C ILE A 469 -21.75 -1.07 -8.43
N PRO A 470 -21.90 0.26 -8.54
CA PRO A 470 -22.86 1.01 -7.74
C PRO A 470 -24.32 0.54 -7.84
N ALA A 471 -24.70 -0.11 -8.93
CA ALA A 471 -26.06 -0.66 -9.09
C ALA A 471 -26.33 -1.86 -8.15
N ILE A 472 -25.30 -2.63 -7.81
CA ILE A 472 -25.37 -3.85 -7.00
C ILE A 472 -24.74 -3.71 -5.61
N ALA A 473 -24.08 -2.61 -5.32
CA ALA A 473 -23.46 -2.33 -4.04
C ALA A 473 -24.06 -1.08 -3.38
N LYS A 474 -23.78 -0.87 -2.11
CA LYS A 474 -24.12 0.33 -1.35
C LYS A 474 -22.87 0.94 -0.72
N PRO A 475 -22.80 2.27 -0.56
CA PRO A 475 -21.69 2.91 0.14
C PRO A 475 -21.53 2.39 1.57
N VAL A 476 -20.30 2.24 2.03
CA VAL A 476 -19.97 2.07 3.44
C VAL A 476 -19.63 3.46 3.97
N GLY A 477 -20.54 4.05 4.74
CA GLY A 477 -20.46 5.45 5.17
C GLY A 477 -19.22 5.76 6.03
N ASP A 478 -18.84 4.83 6.91
CA ASP A 478 -17.61 4.90 7.70
C ASP A 478 -16.60 3.90 7.13
N PRO A 479 -15.44 4.34 6.57
CA PRO A 479 -14.46 3.44 5.98
C PRO A 479 -13.92 2.39 6.95
N TRP A 480 -13.92 2.69 8.26
CA TRP A 480 -13.51 1.76 9.29
C TRP A 480 -14.50 0.62 9.54
N GLN A 481 -15.69 0.71 8.93
CA GLN A 481 -16.69 -0.36 8.96
C GLN A 481 -16.59 -1.31 7.75
N LEU A 482 -15.57 -1.20 6.95
CA LEU A 482 -15.24 -2.20 5.93
C LEU A 482 -15.09 -3.58 6.58
N ARG A 483 -15.68 -4.58 5.94
CA ARG A 483 -15.62 -5.98 6.34
C ARG A 483 -15.03 -6.84 5.23
N PRO A 484 -14.43 -7.99 5.53
CA PRO A 484 -13.94 -8.90 4.50
C PRO A 484 -15.01 -9.15 3.41
N GLY A 485 -14.61 -9.03 2.14
CA GLY A 485 -15.50 -9.14 1.00
C GLY A 485 -16.19 -7.85 0.55
N ASP A 486 -16.14 -6.77 1.31
CA ASP A 486 -16.47 -5.43 0.81
C ASP A 486 -15.46 -5.02 -0.26
N ALA A 487 -15.67 -3.93 -0.99
CA ALA A 487 -14.75 -3.48 -2.00
C ALA A 487 -14.41 -1.98 -1.86
N LEU A 488 -13.26 -1.60 -2.40
CA LEU A 488 -12.86 -0.22 -2.63
C LEU A 488 -13.00 0.01 -4.15
N ASN A 489 -14.01 0.76 -4.56
CA ASN A 489 -14.36 0.98 -5.95
C ASN A 489 -14.09 2.42 -6.38
N LYS A 490 -13.38 2.58 -7.49
CA LYS A 490 -13.21 3.85 -8.21
C LYS A 490 -13.92 3.72 -9.55
N PRO A 491 -15.16 4.20 -9.67
CA PRO A 491 -15.98 3.99 -10.86
C PRO A 491 -15.29 4.44 -12.16
N GLY A 492 -15.35 3.61 -13.20
CA GLY A 492 -14.72 3.84 -14.49
C GLY A 492 -13.20 3.64 -14.50
N SER A 493 -12.59 3.14 -13.40
CA SER A 493 -11.15 3.02 -13.30
C SER A 493 -10.71 1.68 -12.71
N HIS A 494 -10.94 1.43 -11.41
CA HIS A 494 -10.43 0.24 -10.74
C HIS A 494 -11.28 -0.17 -9.54
N VAL A 495 -11.21 -1.46 -9.16
CA VAL A 495 -11.83 -2.00 -7.95
C VAL A 495 -10.95 -3.04 -7.29
N MET A 496 -10.93 -3.03 -5.95
CA MET A 496 -10.21 -3.98 -5.11
C MET A 496 -11.14 -4.62 -4.10
N LEU A 497 -11.00 -5.91 -3.86
CA LEU A 497 -11.69 -6.61 -2.78
C LEU A 497 -10.99 -6.35 -1.45
N PHE A 498 -11.70 -5.85 -0.46
CA PHE A 498 -11.16 -5.64 0.88
C PHE A 498 -11.09 -6.96 1.64
N LEU A 499 -9.91 -7.26 2.21
CA LEU A 499 -9.68 -8.46 3.03
C LEU A 499 -9.77 -8.14 4.51
N ARG A 500 -9.00 -7.17 4.98
CA ARG A 500 -8.95 -6.76 6.39
C ARG A 500 -8.14 -5.48 6.57
N PHE A 501 -8.20 -4.93 7.77
CA PHE A 501 -7.19 -3.97 8.21
C PHE A 501 -5.97 -4.68 8.77
N THR A 502 -4.81 -4.18 8.44
CA THR A 502 -3.56 -4.63 9.06
C THR A 502 -3.41 -4.01 10.47
N PRO A 503 -2.54 -4.55 11.33
CA PRO A 503 -2.30 -3.98 12.66
C PRO A 503 -1.86 -2.51 12.65
N ASP A 504 -1.21 -2.06 11.58
CA ASP A 504 -0.82 -0.66 11.34
C ASP A 504 -1.89 0.14 10.58
N ARG A 505 -3.15 -0.32 10.62
CA ARG A 505 -4.35 0.36 10.10
C ARG A 505 -4.36 0.62 8.59
N LYS A 506 -3.62 -0.13 7.82
CA LYS A 506 -3.71 -0.13 6.35
C LYS A 506 -4.79 -1.08 5.86
N ALA A 507 -5.29 -0.85 4.67
CA ALA A 507 -6.20 -1.77 3.99
C ALA A 507 -5.39 -2.87 3.28
N GLU A 508 -5.56 -4.14 3.69
CA GLU A 508 -5.14 -5.29 2.90
C GLU A 508 -6.26 -5.62 1.91
N VAL A 509 -5.91 -5.68 0.65
CA VAL A 509 -6.84 -5.90 -0.46
C VAL A 509 -6.35 -7.01 -1.37
N MET A 510 -7.26 -7.57 -2.17
CA MET A 510 -6.94 -8.44 -3.30
C MET A 510 -7.50 -7.83 -4.57
N GLU A 511 -6.70 -7.83 -5.61
CA GLU A 511 -7.05 -7.18 -6.87
C GLU A 511 -6.47 -7.94 -8.07
N SER A 512 -7.11 -7.81 -9.23
CA SER A 512 -6.50 -8.13 -10.51
C SER A 512 -6.02 -6.83 -11.13
N SER A 513 -4.71 -6.67 -11.27
CA SER A 513 -4.13 -5.39 -11.67
C SER A 513 -2.92 -5.58 -12.58
N THR A 514 -2.80 -4.71 -13.56
CA THR A 514 -1.65 -4.66 -14.46
C THR A 514 -0.43 -4.05 -13.77
N GLY A 515 -0.60 -2.96 -13.02
CA GLY A 515 0.47 -2.27 -12.32
C GLY A 515 0.79 -2.88 -10.95
N GLY A 516 -0.18 -2.85 -10.03
CA GLY A 516 0.00 -3.29 -8.66
C GLY A 516 0.35 -4.78 -8.51
N CYS A 517 -0.05 -5.60 -9.48
CA CYS A 517 0.10 -7.06 -9.47
C CYS A 517 0.91 -7.65 -10.63
N ASN A 518 1.58 -6.83 -11.44
CA ASN A 518 2.33 -7.28 -12.61
C ASN A 518 1.50 -8.10 -13.61
N GLY A 519 0.21 -7.79 -13.72
CA GLY A 519 -0.69 -8.44 -14.67
C GLY A 519 -1.30 -9.76 -14.19
N ARG A 520 -1.66 -9.87 -12.91
CA ARG A 520 -2.36 -11.04 -12.33
C ARG A 520 -3.24 -10.65 -11.15
N VAL A 521 -3.89 -11.64 -10.55
CA VAL A 521 -4.52 -11.50 -9.23
C VAL A 521 -3.46 -11.58 -8.14
N CYS A 522 -3.41 -10.59 -7.24
CA CYS A 522 -2.51 -10.58 -6.09
C CYS A 522 -3.07 -9.80 -4.91
N ARG A 523 -2.45 -9.97 -3.74
CA ARG A 523 -2.71 -9.16 -2.54
C ARG A 523 -1.81 -7.94 -2.50
N ASN A 524 -2.38 -6.86 -1.99
CA ASN A 524 -1.67 -5.62 -1.73
C ASN A 524 -2.11 -5.00 -0.41
N VAL A 525 -1.27 -4.14 0.14
CA VAL A 525 -1.57 -3.38 1.36
C VAL A 525 -1.35 -1.90 1.05
N TYR A 526 -2.37 -1.10 1.26
CA TYR A 526 -2.34 0.34 0.96
C TYR A 526 -2.76 1.18 2.16
N PRO A 527 -2.16 2.36 2.35
CA PRO A 527 -2.68 3.38 3.26
C PRO A 527 -4.11 3.76 2.85
N LEU A 528 -5.06 3.68 3.79
CA LEU A 528 -6.48 3.85 3.46
C LEU A 528 -6.82 5.27 3.01
N ALA A 529 -6.29 6.29 3.71
CA ALA A 529 -6.55 7.68 3.33
C ALA A 529 -5.99 8.00 1.94
N ALA A 530 -4.85 7.40 1.58
CA ALA A 530 -4.28 7.56 0.24
C ALA A 530 -5.18 6.99 -0.86
N LEU A 531 -5.90 5.88 -0.61
CA LEU A 531 -6.90 5.36 -1.54
C LEU A 531 -8.12 6.28 -1.63
N LEU A 532 -8.64 6.71 -0.48
CA LEU A 532 -9.79 7.63 -0.41
C LEU A 532 -9.50 8.96 -1.13
N ALA A 533 -8.32 9.53 -0.92
CA ALA A 533 -7.89 10.76 -1.60
C ALA A 533 -7.77 10.60 -3.12
N ARG A 534 -7.47 9.39 -3.60
CA ARG A 534 -7.43 9.05 -5.04
C ARG A 534 -8.79 8.73 -5.64
N GLY A 535 -9.87 8.82 -4.87
CA GLY A 535 -11.25 8.64 -5.34
C GLY A 535 -11.83 7.24 -5.16
N TYR A 536 -11.14 6.33 -4.46
CA TYR A 536 -11.71 5.03 -4.09
C TYR A 536 -12.80 5.21 -3.05
N GLN A 537 -13.91 4.51 -3.23
CA GLN A 537 -15.07 4.56 -2.36
C GLN A 537 -15.32 3.19 -1.72
N PRO A 538 -15.42 3.12 -0.39
CA PRO A 538 -15.81 1.91 0.31
C PRO A 538 -17.24 1.50 -0.07
N VAL A 539 -17.42 0.28 -0.57
CA VAL A 539 -18.72 -0.23 -1.01
C VAL A 539 -18.97 -1.64 -0.49
N ARG A 540 -20.22 -1.96 -0.25
CA ARG A 540 -20.69 -3.27 0.23
C ARG A 540 -21.68 -3.86 -0.74
N PHE A 541 -21.44 -5.09 -1.17
CA PHE A 541 -22.39 -5.83 -2.01
C PHE A 541 -23.75 -5.96 -1.33
N ARG A 542 -24.85 -5.62 -2.05
CA ARG A 542 -26.19 -5.56 -1.46
C ARG A 542 -26.77 -6.93 -1.08
N ALA A 543 -26.30 -8.00 -1.72
CA ALA A 543 -26.78 -9.35 -1.48
C ALA A 543 -25.96 -10.13 -0.45
N PHE A 544 -25.06 -9.49 0.31
CA PHE A 544 -24.55 -10.15 1.50
C PHE A 544 -25.70 -10.40 2.46
N ALA A 545 -25.91 -11.66 2.82
CA ALA A 545 -26.73 -11.99 3.98
C ALA A 545 -26.15 -11.18 5.16
N ASP A 546 -27.00 -10.47 5.90
CA ASP A 546 -26.55 -9.78 7.11
C ASP A 546 -26.01 -10.85 8.06
N ASP A 547 -24.70 -11.10 7.97
CA ASP A 547 -23.97 -11.94 8.89
C ASP A 547 -23.92 -11.23 10.25
N THR A 548 -24.98 -11.38 11.01
CA THR A 548 -24.97 -11.15 12.46
C THR A 548 -24.11 -12.20 13.17
N THR A 549 -23.50 -13.16 12.47
CA THR A 549 -22.61 -14.19 12.99
C THR A 549 -21.20 -14.10 12.38
N VAL A 550 -20.31 -13.36 13.04
CA VAL A 550 -19.08 -13.89 13.62
C VAL A 550 -18.19 -14.76 12.70
N VAL A 551 -17.58 -14.18 11.65
CA VAL A 551 -16.36 -14.79 11.11
C VAL A 551 -15.14 -13.88 11.38
N ALA A 552 -15.34 -12.58 11.59
CA ALA A 552 -14.27 -11.67 11.97
C ALA A 552 -13.81 -11.82 13.44
N GLU A 553 -14.67 -12.31 14.35
CA GLU A 553 -14.28 -12.52 15.75
C GLU A 553 -13.46 -13.80 15.99
N SER A 554 -13.62 -14.85 15.20
CA SER A 554 -12.85 -16.08 15.45
C SER A 554 -11.36 -15.95 15.08
N ALA A 555 -11.01 -15.12 14.10
CA ALA A 555 -9.60 -14.85 13.76
C ALA A 555 -8.94 -13.84 14.73
N TYR A 556 -9.75 -13.02 15.44
CA TYR A 556 -9.28 -12.07 16.46
C TYR A 556 -9.53 -12.53 17.89
N ALA A 557 -10.47 -13.45 18.14
CA ALA A 557 -10.81 -13.97 19.48
C ALA A 557 -9.74 -14.88 20.08
N SER A 558 -8.78 -15.38 19.27
CA SER A 558 -7.63 -16.14 19.81
C SER A 558 -6.58 -15.27 20.49
N GLU A 559 -6.74 -13.94 20.53
CA GLU A 559 -5.77 -12.99 21.14
C GLU A 559 -6.29 -12.30 22.42
N ARG A 560 -7.44 -12.67 22.97
CA ARG A 560 -7.72 -12.28 24.34
C ARG A 560 -6.89 -13.19 25.26
N PRO A 561 -5.99 -12.65 26.09
CA PRO A 561 -5.36 -13.46 27.12
C PRO A 561 -6.48 -13.96 28.03
N GLU A 562 -6.61 -15.28 28.12
CA GLU A 562 -7.39 -15.91 29.20
C GLU A 562 -6.93 -15.28 30.51
N THR A 563 -7.83 -14.59 31.18
CA THR A 563 -7.63 -14.25 32.58
C THR A 563 -7.52 -15.57 33.31
N VAL A 564 -6.29 -15.92 33.67
CA VAL A 564 -5.99 -17.04 34.56
C VAL A 564 -6.71 -16.72 35.88
N GLU A 565 -7.90 -17.31 36.08
CA GLU A 565 -8.51 -17.40 37.39
C GLU A 565 -7.49 -18.10 38.30
N LYS A 566 -7.09 -17.39 39.33
CA LYS A 566 -6.30 -17.99 40.42
C LYS A 566 -7.16 -19.09 41.07
N PRO A 567 -6.65 -20.32 41.23
CA PRO A 567 -7.39 -21.33 41.96
C PRO A 567 -7.60 -20.84 43.40
N GLU A 568 -8.87 -20.80 43.80
CA GLU A 568 -9.30 -20.64 45.20
C GLU A 568 -8.55 -21.65 46.06
N LYS A 569 -7.94 -21.18 47.15
CA LYS A 569 -7.37 -22.02 48.18
C LYS A 569 -8.53 -22.73 48.91
N GLU A 570 -8.69 -24.00 48.64
CA GLU A 570 -9.44 -24.89 49.56
C GLU A 570 -8.78 -24.93 50.94
N THR A 571 -9.47 -24.35 51.89
CA THR A 571 -9.19 -24.50 53.32
C THR A 571 -9.69 -25.87 53.79
N THR A 572 -8.84 -26.86 53.79
CA THR A 572 -9.11 -28.11 54.53
C THR A 572 -8.63 -27.98 55.95
N THR A 573 -9.58 -27.88 56.85
CA THR A 573 -9.44 -28.02 58.30
C THR A 573 -8.91 -29.39 58.68
N GLY A 574 -8.00 -29.35 59.63
CA GLY A 574 -7.18 -30.45 60.07
C GLY A 574 -7.81 -31.67 60.69
N HIS A 575 -7.08 -32.70 60.74
CA HIS A 575 -7.06 -33.61 61.93
C HIS A 575 -5.65 -34.18 62.11
N ALA A 576 -5.14 -33.90 63.26
CA ALA A 576 -3.88 -34.41 63.76
C ALA A 576 -4.01 -35.91 64.10
N THR A 577 -3.07 -36.72 63.64
CA THR A 577 -2.72 -37.96 64.30
C THR A 577 -1.21 -38.16 64.31
N LYS A 578 -0.66 -38.09 65.53
CA LYS A 578 0.70 -38.49 65.90
C LYS A 578 0.90 -39.96 65.59
N ARG A 579 2.01 -40.33 64.94
CA ARG A 579 2.73 -41.57 65.21
C ARG A 579 4.20 -41.42 65.05
N LYS A 580 4.84 -41.82 66.15
CA LYS A 580 6.31 -41.90 66.46
C LYS A 580 6.98 -43.05 65.73
N LYS A 581 8.32 -42.91 65.66
CA LYS A 581 9.37 -43.92 65.56
C LYS A 581 9.78 -44.35 64.13
N LYS A 582 11.02 -44.57 63.80
CA LYS A 582 12.28 -44.84 64.59
C LYS A 582 13.46 -44.77 63.60
N ALA A 583 14.59 -44.36 64.07
CA ALA A 583 15.91 -44.38 63.45
C ALA A 583 16.36 -45.76 62.93
N ARG A 584 17.23 -45.78 61.95
CA ARG A 584 18.55 -46.48 61.90
C ARG A 584 19.05 -46.52 60.43
N ARG A 585 20.13 -46.12 60.28
CA ARG A 585 21.54 -46.23 59.87
C ARG A 585 21.86 -45.42 58.63
#